data_3e4997c78beb6a00202a2f8977fc63b4
#
_entry.id   3e4997c78beb6a00202a2f8977fc63b4
#
_cell.length_a   1.000
_cell.length_b   1.000
_cell.length_c   1.000
_cell.angle_alpha   90.00
_cell.angle_beta   90.00
_cell.angle_gamma   90.00
#
_symmetry.space_group_name_H-M   'P 1'
#
loop_
_entity.id
_entity.type
_entity.pdbx_description
1 polymer ?
#
loop_
_entity_poly.entity_id
_entity_poly.type
_entity_poly.pdbx_seq_one_letter_code
_entity_poly.pdbx_strand_id
1 'polypeptide(L)'
;MKEKIRYEICSCEVCGHPVVNYESGVCMRCGKCGWQSGGDNIEFEQQWGISYPMLVSLSHAKEQYKQGLPFKADFDEFIRELFFYSEMLFDYKQTTYEVFLKGDEESDMIVFCCTDFQQEYFSEKDFREKGNINGDLLKDIWDEVQDPRYM
;
A
#
# COMPACT_ATOMS: atom_id res chain seq x y z
N MET A 1 -36.59 -1.18 19.97
CA MET A 1 -35.67 -0.06 20.23
C MET A 1 -34.72 0.03 19.04
N LYS A 2 -34.62 1.20 18.44
CA LYS A 2 -33.57 1.45 17.44
C LYS A 2 -32.27 1.76 18.19
N GLU A 3 -31.21 0.98 17.94
CA GLU A 3 -29.88 1.33 18.46
C GLU A 3 -29.48 2.70 17.88
N LYS A 4 -29.06 3.60 18.75
CA LYS A 4 -28.47 4.87 18.30
C LYS A 4 -27.08 4.59 17.74
N ILE A 5 -26.92 4.76 16.45
CA ILE A 5 -25.60 4.78 15.81
C ILE A 5 -24.87 6.01 16.35
N ARG A 6 -23.78 5.78 17.08
CA ARG A 6 -22.92 6.85 17.58
C ARG A 6 -21.81 7.14 16.58
N TYR A 7 -21.60 8.41 16.32
CA TYR A 7 -20.55 8.87 15.43
C TYR A 7 -19.94 10.18 15.95
N GLU A 8 -18.73 10.44 15.54
CA GLU A 8 -18.03 11.70 15.78
C GLU A 8 -17.62 12.31 14.43
N ILE A 9 -17.57 13.64 14.38
CA ILE A 9 -17.05 14.36 13.24
C ILE A 9 -15.63 14.80 13.58
N CYS A 10 -14.66 14.29 12.81
CA CYS A 10 -13.25 14.59 12.96
C CYS A 10 -12.73 15.31 11.72
N SER A 11 -11.56 15.91 11.82
CA SER A 11 -10.87 16.48 10.64
C SER A 11 -10.04 15.40 9.96
N CYS A 12 -10.09 15.36 8.62
CA CYS A 12 -9.21 14.47 7.86
C CYS A 12 -7.76 14.79 8.19
N GLU A 13 -6.97 13.77 8.47
CA GLU A 13 -5.57 13.92 8.84
C GLU A 13 -4.70 14.48 7.70
N VAL A 14 -5.14 14.33 6.46
CA VAL A 14 -4.40 14.82 5.28
C VAL A 14 -4.83 16.23 4.88
N CYS A 15 -6.14 16.46 4.68
CA CYS A 15 -6.63 17.73 4.11
C CYS A 15 -7.44 18.59 5.06
N GLY A 16 -7.76 18.10 6.26
CA GLY A 16 -8.54 18.83 7.27
C GLY A 16 -10.04 18.86 7.04
N HIS A 17 -10.55 18.26 5.96
CA HIS A 17 -12.00 18.21 5.69
C HIS A 17 -12.74 17.38 6.74
N PRO A 18 -13.97 17.74 7.13
CA PRO A 18 -14.75 16.95 8.10
C PRO A 18 -15.00 15.51 7.63
N VAL A 19 -14.75 14.54 8.50
CA VAL A 19 -14.94 13.11 8.27
C VAL A 19 -15.72 12.51 9.43
N VAL A 20 -16.62 11.58 9.13
CA VAL A 20 -17.42 10.87 10.13
C VAL A 20 -16.69 9.60 10.58
N ASN A 21 -16.48 9.47 11.88
CA ASN A 21 -15.96 8.26 12.50
C ASN A 21 -17.04 7.60 13.34
N TYR A 22 -17.25 6.31 13.18
CA TYR A 22 -18.20 5.53 13.97
C TYR A 22 -17.53 4.90 15.20
N GLU A 23 -18.27 4.73 16.29
CA GLU A 23 -17.77 4.07 17.52
C GLU A 23 -17.28 2.63 17.29
N SER A 24 -17.75 2.00 16.21
CA SER A 24 -17.29 0.66 15.80
C SER A 24 -15.82 0.61 15.33
N GLY A 25 -15.13 1.77 15.29
CA GLY A 25 -13.75 1.87 14.79
C GLY A 25 -13.64 2.02 13.28
N VAL A 26 -14.76 2.07 12.58
CA VAL A 26 -14.77 2.26 11.11
C VAL A 26 -14.58 3.75 10.81
N CYS A 27 -13.43 4.08 10.24
CA CYS A 27 -13.18 5.41 9.70
C CYS A 27 -13.72 5.49 8.28
N MET A 28 -14.53 6.51 8.02
CA MET A 28 -15.04 6.75 6.68
C MET A 28 -13.98 7.42 5.81
N ARG A 29 -14.04 7.15 4.51
CA ARG A 29 -13.17 7.80 3.53
C ARG A 29 -13.50 9.29 3.46
N CYS A 30 -12.47 10.13 3.45
CA CYS A 30 -12.64 11.57 3.26
C CYS A 30 -13.27 11.87 1.90
N GLY A 31 -14.39 12.60 1.89
CA GLY A 31 -15.08 12.95 0.64
C GLY A 31 -14.33 13.96 -0.22
N LYS A 32 -13.31 14.64 0.32
CA LYS A 32 -12.53 15.64 -0.41
C LYS A 32 -11.27 15.04 -1.03
N CYS A 33 -10.41 14.37 -0.24
CA CYS A 33 -9.13 13.86 -0.74
C CYS A 33 -9.09 12.34 -0.90
N GLY A 34 -10.06 11.61 -0.36
CA GLY A 34 -10.12 10.16 -0.44
C GLY A 34 -9.28 9.43 0.61
N TRP A 35 -8.64 10.13 1.54
CA TRP A 35 -7.88 9.51 2.61
C TRP A 35 -8.76 8.70 3.55
N GLN A 36 -8.28 7.54 3.94
CA GLN A 36 -8.92 6.69 4.94
C GLN A 36 -7.82 6.06 5.81
N SER A 37 -8.03 6.03 7.12
CA SER A 37 -7.17 5.32 8.07
C SER A 37 -8.00 4.38 8.93
N GLY A 38 -7.34 3.47 9.65
CA GLY A 38 -8.01 2.46 10.46
C GLY A 38 -8.51 1.29 9.62
N GLY A 39 -9.31 0.45 10.21
CA GLY A 39 -9.85 -0.76 9.61
C GLY A 39 -9.35 -2.01 10.32
N ASP A 40 -9.39 -3.15 9.63
CA ASP A 40 -9.19 -4.45 10.27
C ASP A 40 -7.74 -4.76 10.67
N ASN A 41 -6.77 -3.93 10.27
CA ASN A 41 -5.36 -4.19 10.52
C ASN A 41 -4.62 -3.02 11.17
N ILE A 42 -5.15 -2.58 12.29
CA ILE A 42 -4.60 -1.46 13.07
C ILE A 42 -3.16 -1.73 13.56
N GLU A 43 -2.79 -2.99 13.80
CA GLU A 43 -1.44 -3.36 14.22
C GLU A 43 -0.39 -2.99 13.17
N PHE A 44 -0.70 -3.22 11.91
CA PHE A 44 0.17 -2.84 10.80
C PHE A 44 0.36 -1.32 10.74
N GLU A 45 -0.71 -0.54 10.87
CA GLU A 45 -0.63 0.91 10.90
C GLU A 45 0.22 1.42 12.08
N GLN A 46 0.04 0.83 13.27
CA GLN A 46 0.81 1.21 14.45
C GLN A 46 2.29 0.87 14.33
N GLN A 47 2.62 -0.27 13.74
CA GLN A 47 4.00 -0.73 13.59
C GLN A 47 4.76 0.06 12.52
N TRP A 48 4.14 0.35 11.39
CA TRP A 48 4.83 0.87 10.21
C TRP A 48 4.44 2.29 9.84
N GLY A 49 3.37 2.84 10.45
CA GLY A 49 2.85 4.16 10.11
C GLY A 49 2.22 4.23 8.70
N ILE A 50 1.90 3.07 8.13
CA ILE A 50 1.28 2.96 6.80
C ILE A 50 -0.20 2.67 6.98
N SER A 51 -1.08 3.47 6.35
CA SER A 51 -2.52 3.23 6.38
C SER A 51 -2.86 1.89 5.72
N TYR A 52 -3.57 1.04 6.43
CA TYR A 52 -4.02 -0.25 5.91
C TYR A 52 -4.83 -0.11 4.62
N PRO A 53 -5.91 0.71 4.57
CA PRO A 53 -6.72 0.77 3.35
C PRO A 53 -6.08 1.55 2.21
N MET A 54 -5.15 2.46 2.50
CA MET A 54 -4.54 3.33 1.48
C MET A 54 -3.18 2.86 1.01
N LEU A 55 -2.53 1.96 1.76
CA LEU A 55 -1.19 1.43 1.50
C LEU A 55 -0.08 2.51 1.43
N VAL A 56 -0.33 3.65 2.05
CA VAL A 56 0.57 4.81 2.06
C VAL A 56 0.70 5.33 3.48
N SER A 57 1.88 5.76 3.90
CA SER A 57 2.06 6.43 5.19
C SER A 57 1.36 7.79 5.19
N LEU A 58 0.93 8.23 6.37
CA LEU A 58 0.28 9.54 6.52
C LEU A 58 1.18 10.70 6.08
N SER A 59 2.46 10.66 6.44
CA SER A 59 3.42 11.70 6.06
C SER A 59 3.60 11.79 4.54
N HIS A 60 3.67 10.65 3.87
CA HIS A 60 3.79 10.57 2.42
C HIS A 60 2.50 11.03 1.73
N ALA A 61 1.34 10.63 2.25
CA ALA A 61 0.03 11.07 1.74
C ALA A 61 -0.12 12.60 1.82
N LYS A 62 0.30 13.22 2.92
CA LYS A 62 0.27 14.69 3.06
C LYS A 62 1.12 15.38 2.00
N GLU A 63 2.30 14.85 1.73
CA GLU A 63 3.17 15.40 0.69
C GLU A 63 2.57 15.22 -0.70
N GLN A 64 2.05 14.06 -1.02
CA GLN A 64 1.36 13.80 -2.28
C GLN A 64 0.16 14.74 -2.47
N TYR A 65 -0.63 14.95 -1.42
CA TYR A 65 -1.77 15.86 -1.48
C TYR A 65 -1.35 17.32 -1.79
N LYS A 66 -0.27 17.80 -1.16
CA LYS A 66 0.27 19.13 -1.43
C LYS A 66 0.69 19.30 -2.89
N GLN A 67 1.22 18.27 -3.50
CA GLN A 67 1.68 18.28 -4.89
C GLN A 67 0.56 17.99 -5.89
N GLY A 68 -0.68 17.74 -5.44
CA GLY A 68 -1.81 17.39 -6.30
C GLY A 68 -1.68 16.01 -6.93
N LEU A 69 -0.90 15.11 -6.31
CA LEU A 69 -0.70 13.74 -6.78
C LEU A 69 -1.69 12.79 -6.12
N PRO A 70 -2.04 11.66 -6.77
CA PRO A 70 -2.83 10.62 -6.15
C PRO A 70 -2.04 9.93 -5.03
N PHE A 71 -2.75 9.35 -4.06
CA PHE A 71 -2.14 8.53 -3.01
C PHE A 71 -1.62 7.23 -3.63
N LYS A 72 -0.34 6.97 -3.45
CA LYS A 72 0.32 5.80 -3.99
C LYS A 72 1.49 5.42 -3.10
N ALA A 73 1.61 4.12 -2.77
CA ALA A 73 2.76 3.58 -2.05
C ALA A 73 4.05 3.86 -2.82
N ASP A 74 5.09 4.30 -2.12
CA ASP A 74 6.43 4.31 -2.70
C ASP A 74 7.01 2.88 -2.71
N PHE A 75 8.20 2.71 -3.30
CA PHE A 75 8.81 1.38 -3.42
C PHE A 75 9.12 0.76 -2.05
N ASP A 76 9.55 1.55 -1.08
CA ASP A 76 9.83 1.08 0.27
C ASP A 76 8.55 0.64 1.01
N GLU A 77 7.49 1.44 0.93
CA GLU A 77 6.17 1.09 1.47
C GLU A 77 5.64 -0.21 0.84
N PHE A 78 5.75 -0.35 -0.48
CA PHE A 78 5.36 -1.56 -1.20
C PHE A 78 6.11 -2.81 -0.71
N ILE A 79 7.41 -2.71 -0.51
CA ILE A 79 8.21 -3.84 0.01
C ILE A 79 7.75 -4.24 1.43
N ARG A 80 7.49 -3.27 2.30
CA ARG A 80 6.99 -3.55 3.66
C ARG A 80 5.64 -4.26 3.62
N GLU A 81 4.74 -3.82 2.75
CA GLU A 81 3.43 -4.43 2.55
C GLU A 81 3.56 -5.85 1.98
N LEU A 82 4.49 -6.08 1.09
CA LEU A 82 4.78 -7.41 0.56
C LEU A 82 5.12 -8.40 1.67
N PHE A 83 5.98 -8.00 2.62
CA PHE A 83 6.35 -8.88 3.74
C PHE A 83 5.23 -9.05 4.75
N PHE A 84 4.26 -8.15 4.78
CA PHE A 84 3.08 -8.28 5.63
C PHE A 84 1.97 -9.12 5.00
N TYR A 85 1.64 -8.86 3.73
CA TYR A 85 0.54 -9.51 3.01
C TYR A 85 0.94 -10.77 2.27
N SER A 86 2.22 -10.99 2.06
CA SER A 86 2.82 -12.10 1.30
C SER A 86 2.56 -12.06 -0.21
N GLU A 87 1.67 -11.22 -0.69
CA GLU A 87 1.32 -11.15 -2.11
C GLU A 87 0.82 -9.74 -2.47
N MET A 88 1.46 -9.16 -3.47
CA MET A 88 1.15 -7.82 -3.96
C MET A 88 1.07 -7.79 -5.48
N LEU A 89 0.25 -6.89 -6.00
CA LEU A 89 0.11 -6.62 -7.43
C LEU A 89 0.45 -5.17 -7.73
N PHE A 90 0.88 -4.91 -8.94
CA PHE A 90 0.95 -3.57 -9.50
C PHE A 90 0.84 -3.59 -11.01
N ASP A 91 0.50 -2.45 -11.59
CA ASP A 91 0.38 -2.29 -13.03
C ASP A 91 1.53 -1.42 -13.58
N TYR A 92 2.07 -1.82 -14.71
CA TYR A 92 3.08 -1.06 -15.43
C TYR A 92 2.90 -1.27 -16.93
N LYS A 93 2.77 -0.19 -17.69
CA LYS A 93 2.58 -0.22 -19.15
C LYS A 93 1.51 -1.23 -19.58
N GLN A 94 0.33 -1.17 -18.95
CA GLN A 94 -0.85 -2.00 -19.27
C GLN A 94 -0.68 -3.50 -18.95
N THR A 95 0.36 -3.88 -18.22
CA THR A 95 0.58 -5.24 -17.74
C THR A 95 0.47 -5.28 -16.22
N THR A 96 -0.26 -6.25 -15.70
CA THR A 96 -0.33 -6.51 -14.26
C THR A 96 0.78 -7.48 -13.87
N TYR A 97 1.58 -7.08 -12.89
CA TYR A 97 2.66 -7.87 -12.31
C TYR A 97 2.28 -8.33 -10.92
N GLU A 98 2.77 -9.50 -10.56
CA GLU A 98 2.56 -10.11 -9.25
C GLU A 98 3.90 -10.31 -8.56
N VAL A 99 3.94 -10.00 -7.27
CA VAL A 99 5.09 -10.26 -6.41
C VAL A 99 4.60 -11.00 -5.19
N PHE A 100 5.17 -12.16 -4.89
CA PHE A 100 4.76 -12.94 -3.73
C PHE A 100 5.94 -13.61 -3.04
N LEU A 101 5.76 -13.91 -1.76
CA LEU A 101 6.72 -14.67 -0.97
C LEU A 101 6.45 -16.16 -1.16
N LYS A 102 7.49 -16.92 -1.48
CA LYS A 102 7.44 -18.36 -1.64
C LYS A 102 8.44 -19.00 -0.68
N GLY A 103 7.99 -19.98 0.08
CA GLY A 103 8.85 -20.74 0.98
C GLY A 103 8.26 -20.89 2.37
N ASP A 104 8.99 -21.58 3.21
CA ASP A 104 8.69 -21.73 4.64
C ASP A 104 9.36 -20.60 5.44
N GLU A 105 9.19 -20.61 6.77
CA GLU A 105 9.65 -19.57 7.68
C GLU A 105 11.18 -19.31 7.63
N GLU A 106 11.97 -20.18 6.98
CA GLU A 106 13.43 -20.09 6.94
C GLU A 106 13.99 -19.48 5.65
N SER A 107 13.19 -19.36 4.57
CA SER A 107 13.68 -18.81 3.30
C SER A 107 12.64 -17.92 2.63
N ASP A 108 12.84 -16.62 2.76
CA ASP A 108 12.00 -15.62 2.10
C ASP A 108 12.41 -15.45 0.63
N MET A 109 12.04 -16.43 -0.20
CA MET A 109 12.19 -16.28 -1.64
C MET A 109 11.08 -15.40 -2.19
N ILE A 110 11.46 -14.38 -2.95
CA ILE A 110 10.54 -13.46 -3.61
C ILE A 110 10.41 -13.89 -5.06
N VAL A 111 9.17 -14.14 -5.49
CA VAL A 111 8.85 -14.43 -6.89
C VAL A 111 8.19 -13.18 -7.49
N PHE A 112 8.75 -12.72 -8.60
CA PHE A 112 8.23 -11.60 -9.37
C PHE A 112 7.86 -12.11 -10.77
N CYS A 113 6.59 -12.01 -11.13
CA CYS A 113 6.12 -12.60 -12.38
C CYS A 113 4.98 -11.83 -13.06
N CYS A 114 4.79 -12.13 -14.29
CA CYS A 114 3.58 -11.84 -15.07
C CYS A 114 3.35 -13.02 -16.03
N THR A 115 2.41 -12.87 -16.98
CA THR A 115 2.09 -13.92 -17.95
C THR A 115 3.33 -14.40 -18.75
N ASP A 116 4.27 -13.51 -19.02
CA ASP A 116 5.38 -13.76 -19.95
C ASP A 116 6.72 -14.05 -19.29
N PHE A 117 6.88 -13.79 -17.99
CA PHE A 117 8.14 -14.06 -17.30
C PHE A 117 7.96 -14.38 -15.81
N GLN A 118 8.99 -15.01 -15.24
CA GLN A 118 9.11 -15.22 -13.81
C GLN A 118 10.56 -15.00 -13.39
N GLN A 119 10.76 -14.22 -12.35
CA GLN A 119 12.06 -13.98 -11.73
C GLN A 119 12.00 -14.38 -10.25
N GLU A 120 13.09 -14.93 -9.72
CA GLU A 120 13.20 -15.37 -8.35
C GLU A 120 14.37 -14.65 -7.66
N TYR A 121 14.13 -14.16 -6.45
CA TYR A 121 15.11 -13.46 -5.64
C TYR A 121 15.16 -14.10 -4.24
N PHE A 122 16.36 -14.32 -3.74
CA PHE A 122 16.56 -15.05 -2.49
C PHE A 122 16.63 -14.15 -1.25
N SER A 123 16.53 -12.83 -1.41
CA SER A 123 16.50 -11.88 -0.31
C SER A 123 15.76 -10.60 -0.70
N GLU A 124 15.29 -9.86 0.32
CA GLU A 124 14.74 -8.52 0.15
C GLU A 124 15.73 -7.59 -0.56
N LYS A 125 16.99 -7.63 -0.13
CA LYS A 125 18.06 -6.81 -0.71
C LYS A 125 18.25 -7.10 -2.20
N ASP A 126 18.28 -8.36 -2.59
CA ASP A 126 18.40 -8.75 -4.01
C ASP A 126 17.22 -8.23 -4.82
N PHE A 127 16.00 -8.38 -4.32
CA PHE A 127 14.82 -7.89 -5.01
C PHE A 127 14.84 -6.36 -5.15
N ARG A 128 15.19 -5.64 -4.08
CA ARG A 128 15.27 -4.18 -4.11
C ARG A 128 16.29 -3.67 -5.13
N GLU A 129 17.43 -4.34 -5.22
CA GLU A 129 18.54 -3.89 -6.07
C GLU A 129 18.43 -4.38 -7.51
N LYS A 130 17.85 -5.55 -7.73
CA LYS A 130 17.90 -6.25 -9.03
C LYS A 130 16.54 -6.49 -9.68
N GLY A 131 15.43 -6.35 -8.96
CA GLY A 131 14.10 -6.48 -9.54
C GLY A 131 13.96 -5.58 -10.75
N ASN A 132 13.57 -6.14 -11.92
CA ASN A 132 13.55 -5.37 -13.16
C ASN A 132 12.47 -5.87 -14.13
N ILE A 133 12.06 -4.96 -15.00
CA ILE A 133 11.20 -5.26 -16.15
C ILE A 133 11.99 -4.90 -17.40
N ASN A 134 12.35 -5.91 -18.20
CA ASN A 134 13.14 -5.74 -19.42
C ASN A 134 14.46 -4.97 -19.21
N GLY A 135 15.10 -5.16 -18.05
CA GLY A 135 16.37 -4.49 -17.72
C GLY A 135 16.22 -3.16 -16.97
N ASP A 136 15.02 -2.59 -16.91
CA ASP A 136 14.74 -1.38 -16.13
C ASP A 136 14.45 -1.76 -14.68
N LEU A 137 15.27 -1.25 -13.76
CA LEU A 137 15.14 -1.58 -12.33
C LEU A 137 13.84 -1.04 -11.76
N LEU A 138 13.12 -1.86 -10.98
CA LEU A 138 11.85 -1.44 -10.35
C LEU A 138 12.00 -0.16 -9.53
N LYS A 139 13.08 -0.03 -8.77
CA LYS A 139 13.35 1.17 -7.97
C LYS A 139 13.46 2.44 -8.82
N ASP A 140 13.91 2.33 -10.06
CA ASP A 140 14.10 3.47 -10.97
C ASP A 140 12.82 3.82 -11.74
N ILE A 141 11.96 2.84 -12.00
CA ILE A 141 10.70 3.03 -12.74
C ILE A 141 9.48 3.13 -11.83
N TRP A 142 9.65 3.11 -10.52
CA TRP A 142 8.52 3.07 -9.58
C TRP A 142 7.56 4.25 -9.73
N ASP A 143 8.05 5.41 -10.13
CA ASP A 143 7.21 6.58 -10.39
C ASP A 143 6.19 6.35 -11.51
N GLU A 144 6.50 5.45 -12.45
CA GLU A 144 5.62 5.09 -13.56
C GLU A 144 4.73 3.88 -13.26
N VAL A 145 4.98 3.17 -12.17
CA VAL A 145 4.15 2.06 -11.68
C VAL A 145 2.82 2.60 -11.19
N GLN A 146 1.74 1.89 -11.49
CA GLN A 146 0.38 2.27 -11.12
C GLN A 146 -0.27 1.22 -10.22
N ASP A 147 -1.14 1.70 -9.33
CA ASP A 147 -2.05 0.89 -8.52
C ASP A 147 -1.39 -0.28 -7.78
N PRO A 148 -0.34 -0.05 -6.98
CA PRO A 148 0.18 -1.10 -6.10
C PRO A 148 -0.91 -1.47 -5.09
N ARG A 149 -1.18 -2.78 -4.97
CA ARG A 149 -2.28 -3.31 -4.16
C ARG A 149 -1.97 -4.72 -3.67
N TYR A 150 -2.60 -5.12 -2.57
CA TYR A 150 -2.61 -6.52 -2.14
C TYR A 150 -3.78 -7.28 -2.77
N MET A 151 -3.69 -8.60 -2.80
CA MET A 151 -4.78 -9.45 -3.26
C MET A 151 -5.80 -9.75 -2.16
#